data_52a5bfa8360d3f0303b738db09e81a9e
#
_entry.id   52a5bfa8360d3f0303b738db09e81a9e
#
_cell.length_a   1.000
_cell.length_b   1.000
_cell.length_c   1.000
_cell.angle_alpha   90.00
_cell.angle_beta   90.00
_cell.angle_gamma   90.00
#
_symmetry.space_group_name_H-M   'P 1'
#
loop_
_entity.id
_entity.type
_entity.pdbx_description
1 polymer ?
#
loop_
_entity_poly.entity_id
_entity_poly.type
_entity_poly.pdbx_seq_one_letter_code
_entity_poly.pdbx_strand_id
1 'polypeptide(L)'
;TLLHSGGVINNVSYAEWPMWLKLAGAEEVDWRKGPEFSIENMALQAALEGHGVALINTSLVRDDLASGRLVQPFEEVMPTDFSYHLVIPDEYCSRPAIRAFREWLLVKITLPYQA
;
A
#
# COMPACT_ATOMS: atom_id res chain seq x y z
N THR A 1 -6.49 -16.07 8.18
CA THR A 1 -7.44 -15.55 7.19
C THR A 1 -6.76 -14.52 6.31
N LEU A 2 -6.88 -14.67 5.00
CA LEU A 2 -6.39 -13.68 4.03
C LEU A 2 -7.48 -12.65 3.78
N LEU A 3 -7.11 -11.37 3.89
CA LEU A 3 -7.99 -10.24 3.61
C LEU A 3 -7.72 -9.77 2.18
N HIS A 4 -8.76 -9.64 1.37
CA HIS A 4 -8.66 -9.27 -0.03
C HIS A 4 -9.11 -7.85 -0.25
N SER A 5 -8.32 -7.08 -0.98
CA SER A 5 -8.70 -5.77 -1.48
C SER A 5 -8.48 -5.74 -2.99
N GLY A 6 -9.53 -6.06 -3.74
CA GLY A 6 -9.49 -6.05 -5.20
C GLY A 6 -9.71 -4.64 -5.73
N GLY A 7 -8.67 -3.97 -6.19
CA GLY A 7 -8.78 -2.77 -6.99
C GLY A 7 -8.44 -3.08 -8.45
N VAL A 8 -9.33 -2.74 -9.38
CA VAL A 8 -9.00 -2.73 -10.80
C VAL A 8 -8.92 -1.28 -11.24
N ILE A 9 -7.74 -0.82 -11.63
CA ILE A 9 -7.57 0.46 -12.32
C ILE A 9 -7.15 0.19 -13.75
N ASN A 10 -7.88 0.72 -14.71
CA ASN A 10 -7.59 0.56 -16.14
C ASN A 10 -7.41 -0.90 -16.59
N ASN A 11 -8.25 -1.80 -16.09
CA ASN A 11 -8.19 -3.25 -16.35
C ASN A 11 -6.90 -3.96 -15.90
N VAL A 12 -6.12 -3.34 -15.02
CA VAL A 12 -4.95 -3.96 -14.40
C VAL A 12 -5.29 -4.31 -12.96
N SER A 13 -5.22 -5.58 -12.63
CA SER A 13 -5.32 -6.04 -11.24
C SER A 13 -4.11 -5.60 -10.46
N TYR A 14 -4.35 -5.02 -9.29
CA TYR A 14 -3.27 -4.78 -8.33
C TYR A 14 -2.71 -6.08 -7.78
N ALA A 15 -1.61 -5.94 -7.07
CA ALA A 15 -0.99 -6.99 -6.32
C ALA A 15 -2.01 -7.84 -5.55
N GLU A 16 -2.19 -9.05 -6.01
CA GLU A 16 -3.13 -9.99 -5.45
C GLU A 16 -2.39 -11.11 -4.71
N TRP A 17 -3.07 -11.76 -3.81
CA TRP A 17 -2.52 -12.86 -3.04
C TRP A 17 -1.82 -13.95 -3.87
N PRO A 18 -2.35 -14.40 -5.04
CA PRO A 18 -1.64 -15.41 -5.82
C PRO A 18 -0.26 -14.97 -6.28
N MET A 19 -0.08 -13.71 -6.63
CA MET A 19 1.22 -13.18 -7.04
C MET A 19 2.20 -13.15 -5.88
N TRP A 20 1.76 -12.71 -4.70
CA TRP A 20 2.60 -12.68 -3.52
C TRP A 20 2.97 -14.09 -3.03
N LEU A 21 2.00 -15.01 -3.01
CA LEU A 21 2.23 -16.41 -2.60
C LEU A 21 3.23 -17.10 -3.54
N LYS A 22 3.18 -16.79 -4.83
CA LYS A 22 4.18 -17.27 -5.79
C LYS A 22 5.57 -16.73 -5.48
N LEU A 23 5.68 -15.43 -5.17
CA LEU A 23 6.93 -14.80 -4.77
C LEU A 23 7.50 -15.44 -3.49
N ALA A 24 6.64 -15.73 -2.53
CA ALA A 24 7.02 -16.33 -1.25
C ALA A 24 7.24 -17.85 -1.32
N GLY A 25 6.99 -18.48 -2.48
CA GLY A 25 7.12 -19.94 -2.62
C GLY A 25 6.05 -20.74 -1.89
N ALA A 26 4.87 -20.17 -1.69
CA ALA A 26 3.74 -20.75 -0.95
C ALA A 26 2.50 -20.94 -1.82
N GLU A 27 2.69 -21.43 -3.05
CA GLU A 27 1.61 -21.58 -4.05
C GLU A 27 0.54 -22.60 -3.64
N GLU A 28 0.83 -23.46 -2.67
CA GLU A 28 -0.11 -24.46 -2.13
C GLU A 28 -1.19 -23.84 -1.23
N VAL A 29 -1.05 -22.60 -0.81
CA VAL A 29 -2.03 -21.92 0.03
C VAL A 29 -3.28 -21.57 -0.77
N ASP A 30 -4.44 -21.97 -0.27
CA ASP A 30 -5.71 -21.61 -0.89
C ASP A 30 -6.05 -20.14 -0.59
N TRP A 31 -5.69 -19.27 -1.52
CA TRP A 31 -5.86 -17.83 -1.41
C TRP A 31 -7.31 -17.36 -1.64
N ARG A 32 -8.18 -18.22 -2.16
CA ARG A 32 -9.55 -17.85 -2.56
C ARG A 32 -10.48 -17.61 -1.40
N LYS A 33 -10.10 -18.06 -0.22
CA LYS A 33 -10.90 -17.92 1.00
C LYS A 33 -10.56 -16.61 1.71
N GLY A 34 -11.58 -16.02 2.31
CA GLY A 34 -11.44 -14.83 3.12
C GLY A 34 -12.34 -13.69 2.63
N PRO A 35 -12.56 -12.69 3.49
CA PRO A 35 -13.40 -11.55 3.14
C PRO A 35 -12.75 -10.68 2.07
N GLU A 36 -13.58 -10.12 1.20
CA GLU A 36 -13.18 -9.21 0.14
C GLU A 36 -13.70 -7.80 0.43
N PHE A 37 -12.83 -6.81 0.29
CA PHE A 37 -13.15 -5.40 0.50
C PHE A 37 -12.98 -4.62 -0.81
N SER A 38 -13.82 -3.63 -1.01
CA SER A 38 -13.81 -2.83 -2.23
C SER A 38 -12.65 -1.83 -2.30
N ILE A 39 -12.07 -1.47 -1.15
CA ILE A 39 -10.94 -0.55 -1.06
C ILE A 39 -9.91 -1.06 -0.05
N GLU A 40 -8.65 -0.73 -0.31
CA GLU A 40 -7.51 -1.16 0.50
C GLU A 40 -7.58 -0.70 1.96
N ASN A 41 -8.09 0.50 2.21
CA ASN A 41 -8.26 1.03 3.57
C ASN A 41 -9.19 0.17 4.44
N MET A 42 -10.20 -0.44 3.86
CA MET A 42 -11.10 -1.33 4.62
C MET A 42 -10.40 -2.63 5.01
N ALA A 43 -9.59 -3.19 4.13
CA ALA A 43 -8.74 -4.33 4.45
C ALA A 43 -7.70 -3.98 5.52
N LEU A 44 -7.13 -2.79 5.47
CA LEU A 44 -6.22 -2.28 6.49
C LEU A 44 -6.91 -2.18 7.86
N GLN A 45 -8.11 -1.63 7.93
CA GLN A 45 -8.87 -1.56 9.19
C GLN A 45 -9.18 -2.94 9.75
N ALA A 46 -9.57 -3.88 8.90
CA ALA A 46 -9.80 -5.26 9.33
C ALA A 46 -8.52 -5.93 9.87
N ALA A 47 -7.37 -5.66 9.28
CA ALA A 47 -6.08 -6.13 9.80
C ALA A 47 -5.74 -5.50 11.15
N LEU A 48 -5.96 -4.19 11.32
CA LEU A 48 -5.76 -3.48 12.59
C LEU A 48 -6.63 -4.05 13.72
N GLU A 49 -7.82 -4.52 13.39
CA GLU A 49 -8.73 -5.17 14.34
C GLU A 49 -8.43 -6.66 14.56
N GLY A 50 -7.41 -7.20 13.93
CA GLY A 50 -6.97 -8.59 14.13
C GLY A 50 -7.78 -9.64 13.36
N HIS A 51 -8.49 -9.24 12.30
CA HIS A 51 -9.32 -10.17 11.53
C HIS A 51 -8.53 -11.02 10.52
N GLY A 52 -7.27 -10.70 10.26
CA GLY A 52 -6.44 -11.49 9.35
C GLY A 52 -5.21 -10.76 8.85
N VAL A 53 -4.69 -11.24 7.73
CA VAL A 53 -3.50 -10.72 7.07
C VAL A 53 -3.89 -10.07 5.76
N ALA A 54 -3.41 -8.86 5.50
CA ALA A 54 -3.71 -8.11 4.29
C ALA A 54 -2.44 -7.81 3.49
N LEU A 55 -2.58 -7.74 2.17
CA LEU A 55 -1.55 -7.17 1.29
C LEU A 55 -1.84 -5.68 1.16
N ILE A 56 -0.96 -4.85 1.70
CA ILE A 56 -1.15 -3.41 1.75
C ILE A 56 0.09 -2.72 1.19
N ASN A 57 -0.12 -1.62 0.51
CA ASN A 57 0.98 -0.77 0.07
C ASN A 57 1.78 -0.27 1.28
N THR A 58 3.09 -0.45 1.25
CA THR A 58 3.98 -0.11 2.38
C THR A 58 3.87 1.35 2.81
N SER A 59 3.56 2.26 1.89
CA SER A 59 3.40 3.69 2.19
C SER A 59 2.20 3.98 3.12
N LEU A 60 1.18 3.13 3.13
CA LEU A 60 -0.02 3.32 3.93
C LEU A 60 0.11 2.79 5.37
N VAL A 61 1.08 1.93 5.63
CA VAL A 61 1.19 1.19 6.90
C VAL A 61 2.41 1.54 7.73
N ARG A 62 3.21 2.50 7.30
CA ARG A 62 4.45 2.89 7.99
C ARG A 62 4.26 3.21 9.46
N ASP A 63 3.30 4.07 9.76
CA ASP A 63 3.03 4.52 11.13
C ASP A 63 2.46 3.40 12.00
N ASP A 64 1.64 2.53 11.42
CA ASP A 64 1.08 1.38 12.11
C ASP A 64 2.14 0.33 12.43
N LEU A 65 3.08 0.09 11.52
CA LEU A 65 4.23 -0.78 11.76
C LEU A 65 5.17 -0.18 12.81
N ALA A 66 5.49 1.11 12.71
CA ALA A 66 6.36 1.79 13.66
C ALA A 66 5.79 1.82 15.08
N SER A 67 4.48 2.01 15.23
CA SER A 67 3.78 2.01 16.52
C SER A 67 3.48 0.61 17.06
N GLY A 68 3.72 -0.44 16.30
CA GLY A 68 3.42 -1.82 16.68
C GLY A 68 1.95 -2.20 16.60
N ARG A 69 1.09 -1.36 16.01
CA ARG A 69 -0.32 -1.70 15.76
C ARG A 69 -0.49 -2.75 14.68
N LEU A 70 0.46 -2.81 13.76
CA LEU A 70 0.60 -3.87 12.77
C LEU A 70 1.99 -4.51 12.89
N VAL A 71 2.07 -5.75 12.45
CA VAL A 71 3.35 -6.46 12.28
C VAL A 71 3.45 -6.95 10.85
N GLN A 72 4.66 -6.94 10.32
CA GLN A 72 4.96 -7.58 9.04
C GLN A 72 5.48 -8.99 9.32
N PRO A 73 4.65 -10.03 9.11
CA PRO A 73 5.04 -11.39 9.50
C PRO A 73 6.05 -12.04 8.55
N PHE A 74 6.20 -11.47 7.34
CA PHE A 74 7.09 -11.98 6.30
C PHE A 74 7.91 -10.84 5.69
N GLU A 75 9.14 -11.13 5.31
CA GLU A 75 10.05 -10.12 4.74
C GLU A 75 9.81 -9.86 3.25
N GLU A 76 9.13 -10.77 2.57
CA GLU A 76 8.86 -10.67 1.14
C GLU A 76 7.99 -9.45 0.82
N VAL A 77 8.54 -8.56 0.01
CA VAL A 77 7.84 -7.37 -0.50
C VAL A 77 7.69 -7.50 -2.00
N MET A 78 6.46 -7.46 -2.47
CA MET A 78 6.18 -7.53 -3.89
C MET A 78 6.37 -6.16 -4.53
N PRO A 79 7.24 -6.05 -5.56
CA PRO A 79 7.39 -4.79 -6.30
C PRO A 79 6.11 -4.47 -7.06
N THR A 80 5.81 -3.18 -7.20
CA THR A 80 4.69 -2.68 -7.98
C THR A 80 5.17 -1.61 -8.96
N ASP A 81 4.59 -1.60 -10.16
CA ASP A 81 4.83 -0.56 -11.16
C ASP A 81 4.02 0.72 -10.89
N PHE A 82 3.16 0.68 -9.88
CA PHE A 82 2.32 1.82 -9.50
C PHE A 82 3.05 2.71 -8.48
N SER A 83 2.91 4.02 -8.67
CA SER A 83 3.44 5.01 -7.75
C SER A 83 2.45 6.16 -7.57
N TYR A 84 2.59 6.88 -6.47
CA TYR A 84 1.84 8.12 -6.26
C TYR A 84 2.47 9.24 -7.07
N HIS A 85 1.63 10.03 -7.72
CA HIS A 85 2.06 11.16 -8.53
C HIS A 85 1.44 12.46 -8.01
N LEU A 86 2.26 13.48 -7.85
CA LEU A 86 1.78 14.84 -7.63
C LEU A 86 1.53 15.47 -8.99
N VAL A 87 0.26 15.75 -9.29
CA VAL A 87 -0.16 16.36 -10.55
C VAL A 87 -0.50 17.83 -10.31
N ILE A 88 0.15 18.71 -11.07
CA ILE A 88 -0.05 20.16 -10.98
C ILE A 88 -0.32 20.66 -12.40
N PRO A 89 -1.42 21.41 -12.64
CA PRO A 89 -1.63 22.07 -13.92
C PRO A 89 -0.47 23.03 -14.23
N ASP A 90 -0.02 23.05 -15.48
CA ASP A 90 1.16 23.83 -15.90
C ASP A 90 1.05 25.31 -15.50
N GLU A 91 -0.13 25.89 -15.62
CA GLU A 91 -0.42 27.29 -15.27
C GLU A 91 -0.21 27.62 -13.79
N TYR A 92 -0.17 26.61 -12.90
CA TYR A 92 0.00 26.78 -11.47
C TYR A 92 1.40 26.43 -10.96
N CYS A 93 2.24 25.82 -11.79
CA CYS A 93 3.56 25.34 -11.39
C CYS A 93 4.48 26.46 -10.84
N SER A 94 4.30 27.70 -11.29
CA SER A 94 5.10 28.86 -10.87
C SER A 94 4.58 29.56 -9.61
N ARG A 95 3.40 29.20 -9.11
CA ARG A 95 2.81 29.84 -7.92
C ARG A 95 3.63 29.51 -6.68
N PRO A 96 4.03 30.53 -5.88
CA PRO A 96 4.91 30.31 -4.72
C PRO A 96 4.39 29.28 -3.72
N ALA A 97 3.09 29.28 -3.42
CA ALA A 97 2.48 28.31 -2.50
C ALA A 97 2.55 26.87 -3.03
N ILE A 98 2.33 26.68 -4.34
CA ILE A 98 2.41 25.37 -4.99
C ILE A 98 3.85 24.86 -5.00
N ARG A 99 4.80 25.72 -5.30
CA ARG A 99 6.24 25.38 -5.27
C ARG A 99 6.69 24.99 -3.85
N ALA A 100 6.31 25.79 -2.86
CA ALA A 100 6.62 25.50 -1.46
C ALA A 100 6.06 24.16 -0.99
N PHE A 101 4.80 23.86 -1.33
CA PHE A 101 4.17 22.57 -1.01
C PHE A 101 4.88 21.41 -1.71
N ARG A 102 5.16 21.54 -3.01
CA ARG A 102 5.88 20.54 -3.79
C ARG A 102 7.24 20.22 -3.19
N GLU A 103 8.03 21.24 -2.89
CA GLU A 103 9.36 21.10 -2.29
C GLU A 103 9.28 20.42 -0.92
N TRP A 104 8.36 20.86 -0.07
CA TRP A 104 8.12 20.23 1.23
C TRP A 104 7.74 18.76 1.10
N LEU A 105 6.80 18.43 0.21
CA LEU A 105 6.33 17.06 0.00
C LEU A 105 7.45 16.15 -0.49
N LEU A 106 8.25 16.60 -1.46
CA LEU A 106 9.36 15.83 -1.99
C LEU A 106 10.42 15.53 -0.93
N VAL A 107 10.73 16.49 -0.06
CA VAL A 107 11.62 16.27 1.08
C VAL A 107 11.04 15.24 2.04
N LYS A 108 9.75 15.33 2.38
CA LYS A 108 9.08 14.37 3.29
C LYS A 108 9.06 12.94 2.75
N ILE A 109 8.86 12.77 1.45
CA ILE A 109 8.80 11.46 0.81
C ILE A 109 10.20 10.83 0.70
N THR A 110 11.23 11.62 0.44
CA THR A 110 12.60 11.14 0.22
C THR A 110 13.38 10.92 1.52
N LEU A 111 12.95 11.51 2.64
CA LEU A 111 13.58 11.25 3.92
C LEU A 111 13.33 9.78 4.34
N PRO A 112 14.39 9.07 4.78
CA PRO A 112 14.18 7.75 5.37
C PRO A 112 13.24 7.89 6.58
N TYR A 113 12.32 6.96 6.67
CA TYR A 113 11.40 6.91 7.81
C TYR A 113 12.20 6.73 9.09
N GLN A 114 12.17 7.74 9.94
CA GLN A 114 12.70 7.63 11.29
C GLN A 114 11.53 7.21 12.20
N ALA A 115 11.59 5.96 12.62
CA ALA A 115 10.69 5.45 13.64
C ALA A 115 10.89 6.22 14.96
#